data_89e7d1c9d16d273bb3fe8935d791d8de
#
_entry.id   89e7d1c9d16d273bb3fe8935d791d8de
#
_cell.length_a   1.000
_cell.length_b   1.000
_cell.length_c   1.000
_cell.angle_alpha   90.00
_cell.angle_beta   90.00
_cell.angle_gamma   90.00
#
_symmetry.space_group_name_H-M   'P 1'
#
loop_
_entity.id
_entity.type
_entity.pdbx_description
1 polymer ?
#
loop_
_entity_poly.entity_id
_entity_poly.type
_entity_poly.pdbx_seq_one_letter_code
_entity_poly.pdbx_strand_id
1 'polypeptide(L)'
;MDRIIEEYIDKIKDIDNVNEYDEIIRKLNYSLTDEYPEEFRREIEQKQKYLKNRFSDEANREKMFEAKEKVIGCLRNCLYKEKADDSRETLIKYLNNFHVFMEELTDKEPDKRATLSSEQLQMIKIKNEYDLQHLLYAVLKPIYLDIRSEVTEDSGVGMVRSDLKIPQSQVVVETKCTREKMQLKKLTEEIEADIVHYSEKNIIFFVYDKYKIIKERQSYEKYFNRTFDGKNVKIVIHQPVKL
;
A
#
# COMPACT_ATOMS: atom_id res chain seq x y z
N MET A 1 -1.42 7.47 16.98
CA MET A 1 -0.35 8.29 16.36
C MET A 1 -0.94 9.45 15.55
N ASP A 2 -1.78 9.22 14.57
CA ASP A 2 -2.35 10.26 13.66
C ASP A 2 -2.89 11.50 14.36
N ARG A 3 -3.66 11.33 15.44
CA ARG A 3 -4.32 12.45 16.14
C ARG A 3 -3.33 13.48 16.71
N ILE A 4 -2.18 13.02 17.22
CA ILE A 4 -1.16 13.91 17.77
C ILE A 4 -0.53 14.71 16.65
N ILE A 5 -0.17 14.07 15.54
CA ILE A 5 0.46 14.74 14.39
C ILE A 5 -0.53 15.73 13.75
N GLU A 6 -1.79 15.36 13.55
CA GLU A 6 -2.83 16.24 13.01
C GLU A 6 -3.02 17.50 13.91
N GLU A 7 -3.08 17.30 15.23
CA GLU A 7 -3.19 18.42 16.20
C GLU A 7 -2.01 19.39 16.11
N TYR A 8 -0.77 18.86 15.95
CA TYR A 8 0.40 19.73 15.83
C TYR A 8 0.50 20.42 14.47
N ILE A 9 0.06 19.79 13.38
CA ILE A 9 -0.05 20.44 12.07
C ILE A 9 -0.95 21.67 12.17
N ASP A 10 -2.14 21.52 12.78
CA ASP A 10 -3.09 22.61 12.91
C ASP A 10 -2.53 23.72 13.81
N LYS A 11 -1.94 23.39 14.96
CA LYS A 11 -1.32 24.37 15.85
C LYS A 11 -0.17 25.14 15.18
N ILE A 12 0.72 24.44 14.47
CA ILE A 12 1.90 25.08 13.83
C ILE A 12 1.45 25.96 12.66
N LYS A 13 0.43 25.56 11.91
CA LYS A 13 -0.04 26.28 10.72
C LYS A 13 -0.39 27.74 10.97
N ASP A 14 -0.99 28.03 12.11
CA ASP A 14 -1.53 29.35 12.45
C ASP A 14 -0.50 30.27 13.16
N ILE A 15 0.70 29.77 13.49
CA ILE A 15 1.74 30.52 14.17
C ILE A 15 2.38 31.55 13.23
N ASP A 16 2.49 32.79 13.72
CA ASP A 16 3.10 33.90 12.98
C ASP A 16 4.27 34.58 13.70
N ASN A 17 4.62 34.12 14.91
CA ASN A 17 5.71 34.69 15.71
C ASN A 17 6.73 33.64 16.19
N VAL A 18 7.95 34.07 16.34
CA VAL A 18 9.11 33.22 16.65
C VAL A 18 9.02 32.54 18.02
N ASN A 19 8.53 33.26 19.03
CA ASN A 19 8.50 32.73 20.40
C ASN A 19 7.44 31.62 20.54
N GLU A 20 6.29 31.82 19.93
CA GLU A 20 5.22 30.82 19.90
C GLU A 20 5.63 29.58 19.09
N TYR A 21 6.32 29.77 17.96
CA TYR A 21 6.90 28.68 17.19
C TYR A 21 7.87 27.86 18.03
N ASP A 22 8.84 28.51 18.68
CA ASP A 22 9.83 27.80 19.51
C ASP A 22 9.18 27.03 20.67
N GLU A 23 8.09 27.57 21.24
CA GLU A 23 7.35 26.88 22.30
C GLU A 23 6.61 25.64 21.79
N ILE A 24 5.87 25.78 20.67
CA ILE A 24 5.12 24.67 20.12
C ILE A 24 6.02 23.55 19.61
N ILE A 25 7.19 23.90 19.02
CA ILE A 25 8.18 22.93 18.57
C ILE A 25 8.78 22.13 19.75
N ARG A 26 9.02 22.78 20.89
CA ARG A 26 9.46 22.07 22.12
C ARG A 26 8.39 21.10 22.59
N LYS A 27 7.12 21.47 22.55
CA LYS A 27 6.00 20.59 22.90
C LYS A 27 5.86 19.43 21.92
N LEU A 28 6.01 19.68 20.63
CA LEU A 28 6.02 18.64 19.59
C LEU A 28 7.12 17.61 19.86
N ASN A 29 8.37 18.05 20.05
CA ASN A 29 9.50 17.15 20.31
C ASN A 29 9.30 16.30 21.58
N TYR A 30 8.67 16.87 22.62
CA TYR A 30 8.32 16.13 23.81
C TYR A 30 7.19 15.10 23.57
N SER A 31 6.26 15.42 22.68
CA SER A 31 5.14 14.54 22.33
C SER A 31 5.55 13.42 21.37
N LEU A 32 6.63 13.60 20.60
CA LEU A 32 7.22 12.56 19.75
C LEU A 32 8.04 11.61 20.60
N THR A 33 7.35 10.70 21.27
CA THR A 33 7.92 9.65 22.16
C THR A 33 8.58 8.52 21.34
N ASP A 34 9.02 7.47 22.03
CA ASP A 34 9.60 6.27 21.39
C ASP A 34 8.61 5.48 20.51
N GLU A 35 7.33 5.85 20.52
CA GLU A 35 6.33 5.32 19.60
C GLU A 35 6.57 5.74 18.14
N TYR A 36 7.32 6.85 17.92
CA TYR A 36 7.68 7.32 16.59
C TYR A 36 9.09 6.87 16.20
N PRO A 37 9.32 6.49 14.92
CA PRO A 37 10.64 6.09 14.44
C PRO A 37 11.71 7.15 14.72
N GLU A 38 12.89 6.72 15.15
CA GLU A 38 14.00 7.62 15.48
C GLU A 38 14.40 8.51 14.29
N GLU A 39 14.37 7.94 13.08
CA GLU A 39 14.64 8.69 11.83
C GLU A 39 13.68 9.86 11.65
N PHE A 40 12.39 9.65 11.89
CA PHE A 40 11.38 10.71 11.80
C PHE A 40 11.60 11.79 12.85
N ARG A 41 11.88 11.41 14.10
CA ARG A 41 12.19 12.37 15.18
C ARG A 41 13.40 13.22 14.83
N ARG A 42 14.47 12.61 14.34
CA ARG A 42 15.68 13.32 13.89
C ARG A 42 15.42 14.24 12.69
N GLU A 43 14.58 13.83 11.75
CA GLU A 43 14.20 14.67 10.62
C GLU A 43 13.46 15.91 11.09
N ILE A 44 12.49 15.80 11.98
CA ILE A 44 11.80 16.94 12.59
C ILE A 44 12.80 17.88 13.30
N GLU A 45 13.71 17.33 14.12
CA GLU A 45 14.74 18.12 14.80
C GLU A 45 15.66 18.88 13.84
N GLN A 46 15.94 18.35 12.67
CA GLN A 46 16.75 19.05 11.65
C GLN A 46 15.95 20.15 10.94
N LYS A 47 14.71 19.86 10.55
CA LYS A 47 13.86 20.76 9.76
C LYS A 47 13.37 21.97 10.57
N GLN A 48 13.18 21.80 11.90
CA GLN A 48 12.74 22.88 12.79
C GLN A 48 13.81 23.94 13.07
N LYS A 49 15.10 23.64 12.85
CA LYS A 49 16.21 24.52 13.18
C LYS A 49 16.31 25.66 12.18
N TYR A 50 16.49 26.87 12.70
CA TYR A 50 16.88 28.04 11.92
C TYR A 50 17.85 28.91 12.70
N LEU A 51 18.74 29.61 11.99
CA LEU A 51 19.72 30.48 12.61
C LEU A 51 19.08 31.85 12.93
N LYS A 52 18.95 32.17 14.21
CA LYS A 52 18.44 33.47 14.66
C LYS A 52 19.43 34.58 14.32
N ASN A 53 18.91 35.62 13.67
CA ASN A 53 19.66 36.85 13.45
C ASN A 53 19.50 37.77 14.67
N ARG A 54 20.59 38.19 15.27
CA ARG A 54 20.56 39.06 16.46
C ARG A 54 20.14 40.52 16.17
N PHE A 55 20.08 40.88 14.88
CA PHE A 55 19.90 42.27 14.45
C PHE A 55 18.61 42.49 13.63
N SER A 56 17.82 41.47 13.35
CA SER A 56 16.61 41.62 12.53
C SER A 56 15.53 40.62 12.93
N ASP A 57 14.47 41.14 13.47
CA ASP A 57 13.27 40.32 13.80
C ASP A 57 12.53 39.85 12.54
N GLU A 58 12.56 40.66 11.48
CA GLU A 58 11.95 40.33 10.19
C GLU A 58 12.66 39.12 9.54
N ALA A 59 13.99 39.12 9.51
CA ALA A 59 14.77 37.99 9.01
C ALA A 59 14.59 36.72 9.86
N ASN A 60 14.35 36.87 11.16
CA ASN A 60 14.01 35.73 12.02
C ASN A 60 12.62 35.15 11.69
N ARG A 61 11.68 36.05 11.41
CA ARG A 61 10.32 35.65 11.03
C ARG A 61 10.30 34.89 9.70
N GLU A 62 11.00 35.38 8.68
CA GLU A 62 11.11 34.68 7.39
C GLU A 62 11.70 33.26 7.53
N LYS A 63 12.81 33.14 8.26
CA LYS A 63 13.47 31.86 8.50
C LYS A 63 12.60 30.90 9.33
N MET A 64 11.86 31.43 10.28
CA MET A 64 10.88 30.66 11.05
C MET A 64 9.77 30.14 10.13
N PHE A 65 9.24 30.95 9.21
CA PHE A 65 8.25 30.50 8.24
C PHE A 65 8.77 29.37 7.35
N GLU A 66 10.01 29.46 6.86
CA GLU A 66 10.64 28.37 6.09
C GLU A 66 10.77 27.08 6.91
N ALA A 67 11.18 27.17 8.18
CA ALA A 67 11.30 26.02 9.08
C ALA A 67 9.92 25.42 9.37
N LYS A 68 8.91 26.25 9.62
CA LYS A 68 7.52 25.89 9.83
C LYS A 68 6.98 25.04 8.66
N GLU A 69 7.13 25.50 7.42
CA GLU A 69 6.67 24.77 6.24
C GLU A 69 7.38 23.42 6.09
N LYS A 70 8.67 23.35 6.37
CA LYS A 70 9.45 22.10 6.35
C LYS A 70 8.95 21.12 7.39
N VAL A 71 8.65 21.56 8.61
CA VAL A 71 8.12 20.72 9.70
C VAL A 71 6.73 20.21 9.33
N ILE A 72 5.82 21.08 8.87
CA ILE A 72 4.48 20.68 8.42
C ILE A 72 4.57 19.65 7.30
N GLY A 73 5.49 19.83 6.35
CA GLY A 73 5.74 18.88 5.28
C GLY A 73 6.14 17.48 5.80
N CYS A 74 7.08 17.44 6.78
CA CYS A 74 7.48 16.17 7.41
C CYS A 74 6.33 15.49 8.15
N LEU A 75 5.55 16.24 8.92
CA LEU A 75 4.39 15.72 9.65
C LEU A 75 3.33 15.14 8.70
N ARG A 76 3.00 15.86 7.62
CA ARG A 76 2.09 15.35 6.58
C ARG A 76 2.59 14.10 5.90
N ASN A 77 3.88 14.03 5.57
CA ASN A 77 4.49 12.85 4.95
C ASN A 77 4.42 11.63 5.89
N CYS A 78 4.60 11.82 7.20
CA CYS A 78 4.46 10.76 8.18
C CYS A 78 3.04 10.20 8.20
N LEU A 79 2.02 11.08 8.32
CA LEU A 79 0.59 10.68 8.26
C LEU A 79 0.25 9.93 6.97
N TYR A 80 0.73 10.44 5.83
CA TYR A 80 0.47 9.80 4.55
C TYR A 80 1.08 8.39 4.47
N LYS A 81 2.30 8.23 4.99
CA LYS A 81 2.98 6.94 5.04
C LYS A 81 2.27 5.94 5.98
N GLU A 82 1.89 6.37 7.19
CA GLU A 82 1.12 5.52 8.13
C GLU A 82 -0.21 5.07 7.51
N LYS A 83 -0.99 5.99 6.95
CA LYS A 83 -2.27 5.66 6.29
C LYS A 83 -2.09 4.69 5.13
N ALA A 84 -0.99 4.82 4.38
CA ALA A 84 -0.67 3.89 3.30
C ALA A 84 -0.24 2.51 3.83
N ASP A 85 0.50 2.45 4.93
CA ASP A 85 0.91 1.19 5.57
C ASP A 85 -0.30 0.43 6.13
N ASP A 86 -1.20 1.10 6.87
CA ASP A 86 -2.45 0.52 7.37
C ASP A 86 -3.35 0.04 6.22
N SER A 87 -3.43 0.83 5.16
CA SER A 87 -4.18 0.48 3.96
C SER A 87 -3.60 -0.77 3.26
N ARG A 88 -2.26 -0.91 3.20
CA ARG A 88 -1.61 -2.12 2.66
C ARG A 88 -1.84 -3.36 3.52
N GLU A 89 -1.75 -3.25 4.84
CA GLU A 89 -2.05 -4.36 5.74
C GLU A 89 -3.50 -4.82 5.59
N THR A 90 -4.42 -3.88 5.49
CA THR A 90 -5.84 -4.16 5.23
C THR A 90 -6.01 -4.86 3.89
N LEU A 91 -5.35 -4.38 2.83
CA LEU A 91 -5.37 -5.02 1.51
C LEU A 91 -4.88 -6.48 1.58
N ILE A 92 -3.75 -6.72 2.26
CA ILE A 92 -3.22 -8.08 2.42
C ILE A 92 -4.22 -9.00 3.14
N LYS A 93 -4.94 -8.50 4.14
CA LYS A 93 -6.02 -9.26 4.81
C LYS A 93 -7.14 -9.62 3.84
N TYR A 94 -7.59 -8.69 3.00
CA TYR A 94 -8.61 -8.97 1.98
C TYR A 94 -8.13 -9.99 0.96
N LEU A 95 -6.90 -9.86 0.47
CA LEU A 95 -6.31 -10.80 -0.47
C LEU A 95 -6.21 -12.22 0.12
N ASN A 96 -5.77 -12.34 1.38
CA ASN A 96 -5.73 -13.63 2.07
C ASN A 96 -7.11 -14.25 2.26
N ASN A 97 -8.15 -13.44 2.39
CA ASN A 97 -9.55 -13.89 2.58
C ASN A 97 -10.35 -13.94 1.27
N PHE A 98 -9.71 -13.77 0.11
CA PHE A 98 -10.40 -13.81 -1.18
C PHE A 98 -11.15 -15.14 -1.42
N HIS A 99 -10.66 -16.25 -0.85
CA HIS A 99 -11.35 -17.54 -0.91
C HIS A 99 -12.73 -17.48 -0.24
N VAL A 100 -12.86 -16.79 0.90
CA VAL A 100 -14.14 -16.62 1.60
C VAL A 100 -15.15 -15.91 0.70
N PHE A 101 -14.71 -14.85 0.00
CA PHE A 101 -15.56 -14.16 -0.98
C PHE A 101 -16.03 -15.13 -2.07
N MET A 102 -15.13 -15.92 -2.65
CA MET A 102 -15.48 -16.86 -3.71
C MET A 102 -16.45 -17.95 -3.22
N GLU A 103 -16.20 -18.51 -2.04
CA GLU A 103 -17.08 -19.53 -1.43
C GLU A 103 -18.48 -18.97 -1.14
N GLU A 104 -18.58 -17.79 -0.53
CA GLU A 104 -19.87 -17.14 -0.25
C GLU A 104 -20.60 -16.76 -1.55
N LEU A 105 -19.89 -16.41 -2.61
CA LEU A 105 -20.50 -16.08 -3.90
C LEU A 105 -20.96 -17.30 -4.68
N THR A 106 -20.17 -18.38 -4.72
CA THR A 106 -20.39 -19.49 -5.66
C THR A 106 -20.95 -20.76 -5.01
N ASP A 107 -20.64 -21.00 -3.75
CA ASP A 107 -20.98 -22.26 -3.07
C ASP A 107 -22.16 -22.14 -2.10
N LYS A 108 -22.46 -20.93 -1.63
CA LYS A 108 -23.60 -20.67 -0.75
C LYS A 108 -24.92 -20.72 -1.54
N GLU A 109 -25.86 -21.51 -1.07
CA GLU A 109 -27.19 -21.55 -1.66
C GLU A 109 -27.96 -20.25 -1.45
N PRO A 110 -28.45 -19.59 -2.52
CA PRO A 110 -29.32 -18.44 -2.40
C PRO A 110 -30.63 -18.77 -1.64
N ASP A 111 -31.24 -17.77 -1.02
CA ASP A 111 -32.57 -17.91 -0.43
C ASP A 111 -33.57 -18.38 -1.51
N LYS A 112 -34.53 -19.25 -1.13
CA LYS A 112 -35.53 -19.82 -2.05
C LYS A 112 -36.36 -18.77 -2.80
N ARG A 113 -36.41 -17.54 -2.32
CA ARG A 113 -37.09 -16.40 -2.96
C ARG A 113 -36.19 -15.60 -3.88
N ALA A 114 -34.90 -15.90 -3.92
CA ALA A 114 -33.96 -15.23 -4.81
C ALA A 114 -34.23 -15.64 -6.26
N THR A 115 -34.02 -14.70 -7.18
CA THR A 115 -34.07 -14.98 -8.63
C THR A 115 -32.78 -15.59 -9.16
N LEU A 116 -31.66 -15.40 -8.43
CA LEU A 116 -30.38 -16.05 -8.72
C LEU A 116 -30.43 -17.51 -8.27
N SER A 117 -29.99 -18.42 -9.14
CA SER A 117 -29.86 -19.84 -8.79
C SER A 117 -28.42 -20.24 -8.47
N SER A 118 -28.22 -21.31 -7.72
CA SER A 118 -26.91 -21.88 -7.43
C SER A 118 -26.13 -22.18 -8.71
N GLU A 119 -26.79 -22.70 -9.75
CA GLU A 119 -26.16 -23.02 -11.03
C GLU A 119 -25.60 -21.76 -11.71
N GLN A 120 -26.35 -20.65 -11.65
CA GLN A 120 -25.90 -19.38 -12.23
C GLN A 120 -24.66 -18.85 -11.49
N LEU A 121 -24.63 -18.92 -10.16
CA LEU A 121 -23.51 -18.47 -9.35
C LEU A 121 -22.28 -19.37 -9.55
N GLN A 122 -22.45 -20.67 -9.66
CA GLN A 122 -21.38 -21.64 -9.92
C GLN A 122 -20.76 -21.51 -11.33
N MET A 123 -21.40 -20.77 -12.23
CA MET A 123 -20.80 -20.44 -13.53
C MET A 123 -19.68 -19.40 -13.42
N ILE A 124 -19.60 -18.65 -12.30
CA ILE A 124 -18.54 -17.69 -12.04
C ILE A 124 -17.27 -18.46 -11.67
N LYS A 125 -16.39 -18.64 -12.64
CA LYS A 125 -15.14 -19.40 -12.47
C LYS A 125 -13.93 -18.61 -12.93
N ILE A 126 -12.86 -18.67 -12.17
CA ILE A 126 -11.56 -18.13 -12.57
C ILE A 126 -10.86 -19.12 -13.50
N LYS A 127 -10.85 -18.84 -14.79
CA LYS A 127 -10.21 -19.69 -15.80
C LYS A 127 -8.82 -19.23 -16.15
N ASN A 128 -8.58 -17.92 -16.11
CA ASN A 128 -7.35 -17.28 -16.49
C ASN A 128 -7.09 -16.03 -15.62
N GLU A 129 -6.01 -15.35 -15.90
CA GLU A 129 -5.54 -14.16 -15.18
C GLU A 129 -6.49 -12.96 -15.30
N TYR A 130 -7.12 -12.79 -16.46
CA TYR A 130 -8.08 -11.70 -16.68
C TYR A 130 -9.37 -11.87 -15.87
N ASP A 131 -9.85 -13.10 -15.72
CA ASP A 131 -10.99 -13.40 -14.86
C ASP A 131 -10.65 -13.07 -13.40
N LEU A 132 -9.44 -13.44 -12.96
CA LEU A 132 -8.93 -13.15 -11.62
C LEU A 132 -8.83 -11.64 -11.39
N GLN A 133 -8.21 -10.93 -12.30
CA GLN A 133 -8.07 -9.47 -12.26
C GLN A 133 -9.43 -8.77 -12.16
N HIS A 134 -10.40 -9.18 -12.99
CA HIS A 134 -11.73 -8.60 -12.99
C HIS A 134 -12.47 -8.80 -11.66
N LEU A 135 -12.47 -10.02 -11.15
CA LEU A 135 -13.13 -10.34 -9.87
C LEU A 135 -12.43 -9.63 -8.70
N LEU A 136 -11.11 -9.62 -8.69
CA LEU A 136 -10.33 -8.94 -7.66
C LEU A 136 -10.59 -7.43 -7.68
N TYR A 137 -10.62 -6.82 -8.87
CA TYR A 137 -10.97 -5.40 -9.02
C TYR A 137 -12.38 -5.12 -8.46
N ALA A 138 -13.37 -5.95 -8.82
CA ALA A 138 -14.74 -5.77 -8.38
C ALA A 138 -14.90 -5.85 -6.86
N VAL A 139 -14.18 -6.77 -6.21
CA VAL A 139 -14.17 -6.95 -4.75
C VAL A 139 -13.49 -5.79 -4.03
N LEU A 140 -12.38 -5.30 -4.58
CA LEU A 140 -11.58 -4.24 -3.94
C LEU A 140 -12.12 -2.84 -4.21
N LYS A 141 -12.84 -2.61 -5.31
CA LYS A 141 -13.33 -1.28 -5.70
C LYS A 141 -14.22 -0.58 -4.67
N PRO A 142 -15.13 -1.25 -3.96
CA PRO A 142 -15.91 -0.62 -2.90
C PRO A 142 -15.09 -0.17 -1.68
N ILE A 143 -13.90 -0.77 -1.48
CA ILE A 143 -13.02 -0.52 -0.34
C ILE A 143 -11.97 0.53 -0.72
N TYR A 144 -11.41 0.42 -1.92
CA TYR A 144 -10.38 1.30 -2.48
C TYR A 144 -10.96 2.06 -3.67
N LEU A 145 -11.63 3.19 -3.39
CA LEU A 145 -12.31 3.97 -4.43
C LEU A 145 -11.37 4.53 -5.50
N ASP A 146 -10.08 4.69 -5.17
CA ASP A 146 -9.02 5.16 -6.05
C ASP A 146 -8.32 4.05 -6.86
N ILE A 147 -8.69 2.77 -6.65
CA ILE A 147 -8.11 1.63 -7.40
C ILE A 147 -8.32 1.82 -8.91
N ARG A 148 -7.28 1.53 -9.66
CA ARG A 148 -7.25 1.59 -11.13
C ARG A 148 -6.79 0.25 -11.67
N SER A 149 -7.40 -0.20 -12.76
CA SER A 149 -6.98 -1.39 -13.50
C SER A 149 -6.20 -1.00 -14.75
N GLU A 150 -5.28 -1.88 -15.17
CA GLU A 150 -4.55 -1.77 -16.44
C GLU A 150 -3.82 -0.41 -16.61
N VAL A 151 -3.16 0.05 -15.56
CA VAL A 151 -2.42 1.32 -15.60
C VAL A 151 -1.12 1.11 -16.36
N THR A 152 -0.96 1.85 -17.46
CA THR A 152 0.26 1.85 -18.26
C THR A 152 1.10 3.08 -17.88
N GLU A 153 2.34 2.86 -17.46
CA GLU A 153 3.27 3.93 -17.08
C GLU A 153 4.61 3.74 -17.79
N ASP A 154 5.29 4.85 -18.06
CA ASP A 154 6.67 4.82 -18.58
C ASP A 154 7.63 4.59 -17.40
N SER A 155 8.31 3.46 -17.39
CA SER A 155 9.30 3.11 -16.38
C SER A 155 10.69 3.70 -16.65
N GLY A 156 10.86 4.48 -17.72
CA GLY A 156 12.17 4.97 -18.21
C GLY A 156 12.95 3.94 -19.02
N VAL A 157 12.50 2.68 -19.05
CA VAL A 157 13.09 1.58 -19.83
C VAL A 157 12.06 1.02 -20.82
N GLY A 158 10.80 1.43 -20.67
CA GLY A 158 9.68 1.02 -21.51
C GLY A 158 8.33 1.20 -20.83
N MET A 159 7.26 0.95 -21.57
CA MET A 159 5.90 0.98 -21.04
C MET A 159 5.64 -0.27 -20.21
N VAL A 160 5.32 -0.09 -18.94
CA VAL A 160 4.93 -1.16 -18.01
C VAL A 160 3.44 -1.03 -17.72
N ARG A 161 2.72 -2.14 -17.84
CA ARG A 161 1.30 -2.22 -17.53
C ARG A 161 1.12 -3.02 -16.26
N SER A 162 0.54 -2.37 -15.25
CA SER A 162 0.18 -3.03 -14.00
C SER A 162 -1.29 -3.47 -14.01
N ASP A 163 -1.58 -4.62 -13.41
CA ASP A 163 -2.95 -5.13 -13.32
C ASP A 163 -3.84 -4.23 -12.48
N LEU A 164 -3.45 -3.96 -11.24
CA LEU A 164 -4.17 -3.10 -10.32
C LEU A 164 -3.21 -2.15 -9.61
N LYS A 165 -3.52 -0.85 -9.63
CA LYS A 165 -2.79 0.16 -8.86
C LYS A 165 -3.71 0.78 -7.81
N ILE A 166 -3.26 0.82 -6.56
CA ILE A 166 -4.00 1.38 -5.42
C ILE A 166 -3.18 2.52 -4.84
N PRO A 167 -3.40 3.78 -5.30
CA PRO A 167 -2.62 4.93 -4.91
C PRO A 167 -2.63 5.19 -3.40
N GLN A 168 -3.78 5.06 -2.74
CA GLN A 168 -3.92 5.24 -1.29
C GLN A 168 -3.00 4.31 -0.49
N SER A 169 -2.79 3.08 -0.97
CA SER A 169 -1.89 2.11 -0.35
C SER A 169 -0.46 2.19 -0.87
N GLN A 170 -0.18 3.02 -1.87
CA GLN A 170 1.10 3.09 -2.58
C GLN A 170 1.58 1.72 -3.05
N VAL A 171 0.69 0.93 -3.65
CA VAL A 171 0.97 -0.45 -4.03
C VAL A 171 0.45 -0.76 -5.43
N VAL A 172 1.18 -1.62 -6.12
CA VAL A 172 0.71 -2.37 -7.28
C VAL A 172 0.38 -3.79 -6.86
N VAL A 173 -0.77 -4.29 -7.29
CA VAL A 173 -1.14 -5.70 -7.18
C VAL A 173 -1.05 -6.31 -8.56
N GLU A 174 -0.18 -7.28 -8.70
CA GLU A 174 -0.02 -8.09 -9.90
C GLU A 174 -0.69 -9.43 -9.70
N THR A 175 -1.55 -9.82 -10.62
CA THR A 175 -2.25 -11.10 -10.57
C THR A 175 -1.51 -12.15 -11.38
N LYS A 176 -1.47 -13.38 -10.87
CA LYS A 176 -0.93 -14.54 -11.60
C LYS A 176 -1.89 -15.71 -11.46
N CYS A 177 -2.18 -16.35 -12.56
CA CYS A 177 -3.03 -17.55 -12.59
C CYS A 177 -2.24 -18.72 -13.17
N THR A 178 -2.07 -19.79 -12.40
CA THR A 178 -1.36 -20.97 -12.92
C THR A 178 -2.16 -21.66 -14.03
N ARG A 179 -1.44 -22.18 -15.02
CA ARG A 179 -1.99 -22.80 -16.23
C ARG A 179 -1.69 -24.30 -16.23
N GLU A 180 -2.50 -25.06 -16.94
CA GLU A 180 -2.24 -26.48 -17.14
C GLU A 180 -0.82 -26.70 -17.70
N LYS A 181 -0.11 -27.68 -17.13
CA LYS A 181 1.29 -28.01 -17.47
C LYS A 181 2.32 -26.89 -17.17
N MET A 182 1.92 -25.78 -16.53
CA MET A 182 2.86 -24.76 -16.08
C MET A 182 3.78 -25.33 -15.01
N GLN A 183 5.07 -25.06 -15.15
CA GLN A 183 6.07 -25.45 -14.15
C GLN A 183 6.28 -24.33 -13.14
N LEU A 184 6.60 -24.68 -11.90
CA LEU A 184 6.90 -23.69 -10.84
C LEU A 184 8.02 -22.72 -11.24
N LYS A 185 9.05 -23.24 -11.91
CA LYS A 185 10.16 -22.43 -12.42
C LYS A 185 9.67 -21.29 -13.32
N LYS A 186 8.71 -21.58 -14.22
CA LYS A 186 8.17 -20.57 -15.14
C LYS A 186 7.40 -19.48 -14.41
N LEU A 187 6.59 -19.84 -13.40
CA LEU A 187 5.91 -18.87 -12.54
C LEU A 187 6.90 -17.98 -11.79
N THR A 188 7.96 -18.57 -11.24
CA THR A 188 9.02 -17.84 -10.54
C THR A 188 9.71 -16.83 -11.46
N GLU A 189 10.09 -17.25 -12.68
CA GLU A 189 10.72 -16.37 -13.68
C GLU A 189 9.79 -15.21 -14.09
N GLU A 190 8.48 -15.44 -14.24
CA GLU A 190 7.50 -14.38 -14.54
C GLU A 190 7.42 -13.36 -13.39
N ILE A 191 7.33 -13.81 -12.14
CA ILE A 191 7.30 -12.93 -10.96
C ILE A 191 8.60 -12.12 -10.83
N GLU A 192 9.76 -12.76 -10.98
CA GLU A 192 11.07 -12.09 -10.88
C GLU A 192 11.25 -11.04 -11.99
N ALA A 193 10.79 -11.32 -13.20
CA ALA A 193 10.82 -10.37 -14.30
C ALA A 193 9.94 -9.14 -14.00
N ASP A 194 8.74 -9.34 -13.46
CA ASP A 194 7.83 -8.26 -13.11
C ASP A 194 8.39 -7.39 -11.97
N ILE A 195 9.04 -7.99 -10.95
CA ILE A 195 9.71 -7.23 -9.89
C ILE A 195 10.72 -6.23 -10.46
N VAL A 196 11.47 -6.64 -11.47
CA VAL A 196 12.48 -5.77 -12.12
C VAL A 196 11.82 -4.63 -12.90
N HIS A 197 10.74 -4.94 -13.62
CA HIS A 197 10.10 -3.99 -14.52
C HIS A 197 9.30 -2.88 -13.82
N TYR A 198 8.68 -3.15 -12.66
CA TYR A 198 7.89 -2.14 -11.94
C TYR A 198 8.76 -1.04 -11.34
N SER A 199 8.31 0.21 -11.43
CA SER A 199 8.94 1.36 -10.76
C SER A 199 8.49 1.52 -9.31
N GLU A 200 7.36 0.92 -8.94
CA GLU A 200 6.75 1.02 -7.62
C GLU A 200 7.60 0.33 -6.54
N LYS A 201 7.62 0.96 -5.35
CA LYS A 201 8.35 0.43 -4.20
C LYS A 201 7.63 -0.72 -3.49
N ASN A 202 6.31 -0.80 -3.60
CA ASN A 202 5.52 -1.84 -2.95
C ASN A 202 4.74 -2.62 -4.00
N ILE A 203 5.03 -3.91 -4.10
CA ILE A 203 4.44 -4.83 -5.07
C ILE A 203 3.83 -6.01 -4.32
N ILE A 204 2.57 -6.32 -4.61
CA ILE A 204 1.90 -7.51 -4.08
C ILE A 204 1.57 -8.42 -5.27
N PHE A 205 2.11 -9.62 -5.28
CA PHE A 205 1.70 -10.65 -6.21
C PHE A 205 0.55 -11.45 -5.62
N PHE A 206 -0.59 -11.47 -6.30
CA PHE A 206 -1.72 -12.31 -5.96
C PHE A 206 -1.78 -13.51 -6.89
N VAL A 207 -1.36 -14.67 -6.39
CA VAL A 207 -1.21 -15.89 -7.18
C VAL A 207 -2.41 -16.84 -6.95
N TYR A 208 -3.21 -17.02 -7.98
CA TYR A 208 -4.25 -18.07 -8.00
C TYR A 208 -3.65 -19.36 -8.55
N ASP A 209 -3.15 -20.19 -7.62
CA ASP A 209 -2.50 -21.47 -7.96
C ASP A 209 -3.53 -22.57 -8.15
N LYS A 210 -4.29 -22.47 -9.22
CA LYS A 210 -5.36 -23.37 -9.62
C LYS A 210 -4.90 -24.82 -9.73
N TYR A 211 -3.71 -25.06 -10.23
CA TYR A 211 -3.15 -26.39 -10.46
C TYR A 211 -2.26 -26.89 -9.34
N LYS A 212 -2.17 -26.14 -8.23
CA LYS A 212 -1.39 -26.49 -7.04
C LYS A 212 0.06 -26.86 -7.37
N ILE A 213 0.68 -26.08 -8.26
CA ILE A 213 2.07 -26.27 -8.64
C ILE A 213 3.03 -25.84 -7.54
N ILE A 214 2.60 -24.95 -6.63
CA ILE A 214 3.38 -24.51 -5.46
C ILE A 214 3.14 -25.52 -4.34
N LYS A 215 4.05 -26.48 -4.19
CA LYS A 215 3.92 -27.54 -3.18
C LYS A 215 4.29 -27.04 -1.77
N GLU A 216 5.36 -26.27 -1.67
CA GLU A 216 5.89 -25.74 -0.42
C GLU A 216 5.53 -24.26 -0.28
N ARG A 217 4.25 -23.99 -0.03
CA ARG A 217 3.69 -22.63 0.02
C ARG A 217 4.47 -21.71 0.95
N GLN A 218 4.74 -22.14 2.20
CA GLN A 218 5.45 -21.31 3.20
C GLN A 218 6.86 -20.93 2.75
N SER A 219 7.58 -21.88 2.14
CA SER A 219 8.93 -21.63 1.63
C SER A 219 8.91 -20.67 0.44
N TYR A 220 7.91 -20.78 -0.43
CA TYR A 220 7.73 -19.91 -1.58
C TYR A 220 7.33 -18.49 -1.16
N GLU A 221 6.41 -18.36 -0.22
CA GLU A 221 6.04 -17.07 0.39
C GLU A 221 7.24 -16.42 1.07
N LYS A 222 8.01 -17.16 1.84
CA LYS A 222 9.23 -16.65 2.51
C LYS A 222 10.28 -16.16 1.51
N TYR A 223 10.42 -16.83 0.36
CA TYR A 223 11.35 -16.41 -0.68
C TYR A 223 10.99 -15.04 -1.26
N PHE A 224 9.73 -14.76 -1.52
CA PHE A 224 9.29 -13.51 -2.13
C PHE A 224 8.93 -12.40 -1.12
N ASN A 225 8.51 -12.73 0.11
CA ASN A 225 8.12 -11.74 1.12
C ASN A 225 9.35 -11.04 1.74
N ARG A 226 10.05 -10.27 0.91
CA ARG A 226 11.28 -9.54 1.30
C ARG A 226 11.49 -8.32 0.40
N THR A 227 12.51 -7.54 0.72
CA THR A 227 12.95 -6.45 -0.13
C THR A 227 13.85 -6.96 -1.26
N PHE A 228 13.53 -6.62 -2.50
CA PHE A 228 14.31 -6.87 -3.70
C PHE A 228 14.73 -5.53 -4.29
N ASP A 229 16.01 -5.21 -4.30
CA ASP A 229 16.56 -3.97 -4.87
C ASP A 229 15.76 -2.70 -4.47
N GLY A 230 15.50 -2.58 -3.17
CA GLY A 230 14.74 -1.45 -2.59
C GLY A 230 13.22 -1.51 -2.76
N LYS A 231 12.68 -2.56 -3.38
CA LYS A 231 11.23 -2.79 -3.54
C LYS A 231 10.73 -3.80 -2.51
N ASN A 232 9.68 -3.44 -1.80
CA ASN A 232 9.01 -4.33 -0.85
C ASN A 232 8.06 -5.24 -1.61
N VAL A 233 8.40 -6.51 -1.68
CA VAL A 233 7.59 -7.52 -2.36
C VAL A 233 6.82 -8.34 -1.33
N LYS A 234 5.56 -8.58 -1.61
CA LYS A 234 4.70 -9.55 -0.91
C LYS A 234 4.05 -10.47 -1.92
N ILE A 235 3.86 -11.71 -1.51
CA ILE A 235 3.11 -12.68 -2.30
C ILE A 235 1.97 -13.24 -1.45
N VAL A 236 0.79 -13.32 -2.04
CA VAL A 236 -0.39 -13.97 -1.46
C VAL A 236 -0.81 -15.09 -2.40
N ILE A 237 -0.83 -16.32 -1.88
CA ILE A 237 -1.12 -17.50 -2.69
C ILE A 237 -2.48 -18.04 -2.30
N HIS A 238 -3.36 -18.16 -3.28
CA HIS A 238 -4.63 -18.81 -3.14
C HIS A 238 -4.66 -20.13 -3.94
N GLN A 239 -4.90 -21.25 -3.24
CA GLN A 239 -5.05 -22.57 -3.86
C GLN A 239 -6.51 -23.04 -3.65
N PRO A 240 -7.37 -23.00 -4.67
CA PRO A 240 -8.77 -23.37 -4.51
C PRO A 240 -8.91 -24.83 -4.13
N VAL A 241 -9.93 -25.13 -3.30
CA VAL A 241 -10.25 -26.51 -2.89
C VAL A 241 -10.93 -27.25 -4.03
N LYS A 242 -11.80 -26.56 -4.77
CA LYS A 242 -12.50 -27.06 -5.97
C LYS A 242 -12.04 -26.31 -7.21
N LEU A 243 -11.99 -26.99 -8.34
CA LEU A 243 -11.65 -26.43 -9.66
C LEU A 243 -12.89 -26.05 -10.44
#